data_0701050de20914320b43b8f80341cd6b
#
_entry.id   0701050de20914320b43b8f80341cd6b
#
_cell.length_a   1.000
_cell.length_b   1.000
_cell.length_c   1.000
_cell.angle_alpha   90.00
_cell.angle_beta   90.00
_cell.angle_gamma   90.00
#
_symmetry.space_group_name_H-M   'P 1'
#
loop_
_entity.id
_entity.type
_entity.pdbx_description
1 polymer ?
#
loop_
_entity_poly.entity_id
_entity_poly.type
_entity_poly.pdbx_seq_one_letter_code
_entity_poly.pdbx_strand_id
1 'polypeptide(L)'
;VAYVITNEAGASVYSASKLATEEFPNFDVGQRSAASIARRVQDPLAELVKIDPKSIGVGQYQHDMNQKKLGEALGGVVEDCVNKVGVDLNTASASLLEYISGVSKVIAKNIVAYREENGRFESRKELLKVAKLGPKAFEQCAGFMRITGGKNPLDGTSVHPESYEAVEKLFAKLNMKTEQISDGPTAFFIKDYKKMAEEIGVGEITLLDIIKELQKPGRDPRDEMPRPILRTDVLDMKDLKVGMILKGTVRNVIDFGAFVDIGVHQDGLVHISQMTKRFI
;
A
#
# COMPACT_ATOMS: atom_id res chain seq x y z
N VAL A 1 -2.37 5.63 -27.78
CA VAL A 1 -1.78 4.80 -26.71
C VAL A 1 -1.12 5.74 -25.72
N ALA A 2 -1.43 5.61 -24.44
CA ALA A 2 -0.77 6.38 -23.38
C ALA A 2 0.46 5.60 -22.87
N TYR A 3 1.48 6.29 -22.39
CA TYR A 3 2.65 5.69 -21.78
C TYR A 3 3.02 6.39 -20.47
N VAL A 4 3.82 5.73 -19.65
CA VAL A 4 4.36 6.25 -18.39
C VAL A 4 5.79 5.76 -18.21
N ILE A 5 6.66 6.63 -17.69
CA ILE A 5 8.02 6.27 -17.34
C ILE A 5 8.00 5.75 -15.90
N THR A 6 8.47 4.52 -15.70
CA THR A 6 8.47 3.85 -14.42
C THR A 6 9.90 3.54 -13.98
N ASN A 7 10.19 3.72 -12.69
CA ASN A 7 11.49 3.39 -12.11
C ASN A 7 11.74 1.88 -12.21
N GLU A 8 12.92 1.50 -12.74
CA GLU A 8 13.35 0.11 -12.92
C GLU A 8 14.28 -0.43 -11.82
N ALA A 9 14.61 0.37 -10.80
CA ALA A 9 15.57 -0.03 -9.77
C ALA A 9 15.22 -1.40 -9.18
N GLY A 10 16.20 -2.30 -9.11
CA GLY A 10 16.06 -3.67 -8.60
C GLY A 10 15.29 -4.64 -9.52
N ALA A 11 14.80 -4.24 -10.69
CA ALA A 11 14.05 -5.13 -11.59
C ALA A 11 14.92 -6.31 -12.09
N SER A 12 16.21 -6.10 -12.32
CA SER A 12 17.18 -7.15 -12.68
C SER A 12 17.36 -8.18 -11.55
N VAL A 13 17.36 -7.73 -10.30
CA VAL A 13 17.46 -8.61 -9.13
C VAL A 13 16.22 -9.49 -9.03
N TYR A 14 15.01 -8.92 -9.18
CA TYR A 14 13.78 -9.69 -9.21
C TYR A 14 13.77 -10.69 -10.35
N SER A 15 14.04 -10.28 -11.59
CA SER A 15 13.90 -11.12 -12.77
C SER A 15 14.84 -12.34 -12.77
N ALA A 16 15.99 -12.24 -12.09
CA ALA A 16 16.93 -13.35 -11.89
C ALA A 16 16.58 -14.22 -10.66
N SER A 17 15.59 -13.84 -9.86
CA SER A 17 15.24 -14.54 -8.63
C SER A 17 14.47 -15.85 -8.88
N LYS A 18 14.53 -16.75 -7.90
CA LYS A 18 13.71 -17.97 -7.89
C LYS A 18 12.23 -17.64 -7.91
N LEU A 19 11.80 -16.60 -7.17
CA LEU A 19 10.41 -16.15 -7.14
C LEU A 19 9.92 -15.77 -8.54
N ALA A 20 10.69 -14.99 -9.30
CA ALA A 20 10.31 -14.61 -10.65
C ALA A 20 10.22 -15.82 -11.60
N THR A 21 11.06 -16.83 -11.38
CA THR A 21 10.99 -18.09 -12.13
C THR A 21 9.72 -18.89 -11.78
N GLU A 22 9.32 -18.90 -10.52
CA GLU A 22 8.09 -19.54 -10.08
C GLU A 22 6.84 -18.80 -10.59
N GLU A 23 6.85 -17.46 -10.59
CA GLU A 23 5.73 -16.63 -11.11
C GLU A 23 5.59 -16.70 -12.63
N PHE A 24 6.71 -16.79 -13.35
CA PHE A 24 6.77 -16.75 -14.81
C PHE A 24 7.71 -17.83 -15.37
N PRO A 25 7.34 -19.11 -15.28
CA PRO A 25 8.23 -20.20 -15.68
C PRO A 25 8.60 -20.18 -17.18
N ASN A 26 7.71 -19.65 -18.01
CA ASN A 26 7.88 -19.61 -19.47
C ASN A 26 8.45 -18.29 -20.01
N PHE A 27 8.71 -17.31 -19.13
CA PHE A 27 9.28 -16.02 -19.53
C PHE A 27 10.79 -16.03 -19.39
N ASP A 28 11.48 -15.36 -20.29
CA ASP A 28 12.89 -15.04 -20.12
C ASP A 28 13.10 -13.92 -19.07
N VAL A 29 14.36 -13.63 -18.72
CA VAL A 29 14.72 -12.63 -17.71
C VAL A 29 14.24 -11.23 -18.11
N GLY A 30 14.30 -10.88 -19.40
CA GLY A 30 13.83 -9.59 -19.92
C GLY A 30 12.31 -9.44 -19.79
N GLN A 31 11.58 -10.47 -20.14
CA GLN A 31 10.12 -10.50 -20.03
C GLN A 31 9.66 -10.43 -18.57
N ARG A 32 10.34 -11.13 -17.65
CA ARG A 32 10.08 -11.05 -16.20
C ARG A 32 10.31 -9.63 -15.67
N SER A 33 11.41 -8.99 -16.08
CA SER A 33 11.75 -7.62 -15.72
C SER A 33 10.67 -6.64 -16.22
N ALA A 34 10.27 -6.76 -17.48
CA ALA A 34 9.22 -5.93 -18.09
C ALA A 34 7.89 -6.07 -17.36
N ALA A 35 7.48 -7.30 -17.02
CA ALA A 35 6.27 -7.57 -16.25
C ALA A 35 6.32 -6.93 -14.86
N SER A 36 7.46 -7.02 -14.16
CA SER A 36 7.66 -6.40 -12.85
C SER A 36 7.55 -4.87 -12.93
N ILE A 37 8.21 -4.24 -13.89
CA ILE A 37 8.16 -2.78 -14.09
C ILE A 37 6.72 -2.32 -14.38
N ALA A 38 6.00 -3.04 -15.23
CA ALA A 38 4.59 -2.74 -15.53
C ALA A 38 3.69 -2.85 -14.28
N ARG A 39 3.87 -3.88 -13.46
CA ARG A 39 3.11 -4.09 -12.21
C ARG A 39 3.35 -3.01 -11.17
N ARG A 40 4.51 -2.34 -11.17
CA ARG A 40 4.77 -1.19 -10.28
C ARG A 40 3.84 -0.02 -10.53
N VAL A 41 3.31 0.13 -11.72
CA VAL A 41 2.31 1.15 -12.04
C VAL A 41 0.96 0.81 -11.43
N GLN A 42 0.64 -0.47 -11.31
CA GLN A 42 -0.62 -0.94 -10.73
C GLN A 42 -0.58 -0.92 -9.19
N ASP A 43 0.44 -1.55 -8.61
CA ASP A 43 0.66 -1.61 -7.16
C ASP A 43 2.16 -1.67 -6.86
N PRO A 44 2.80 -0.51 -6.64
CA PRO A 44 4.23 -0.45 -6.38
C PRO A 44 4.63 -1.21 -5.10
N LEU A 45 3.81 -1.17 -4.05
CA LEU A 45 4.12 -1.84 -2.79
C LEU A 45 4.12 -3.36 -2.97
N ALA A 46 3.07 -3.91 -3.58
CA ALA A 46 2.95 -5.36 -3.81
C ALA A 46 4.08 -5.93 -4.67
N GLU A 47 4.64 -5.13 -5.57
CA GLU A 47 5.74 -5.55 -6.43
C GLU A 47 7.11 -5.34 -5.78
N LEU A 48 7.34 -4.18 -5.15
CA LEU A 48 8.65 -3.85 -4.55
C LEU A 48 9.00 -4.70 -3.33
N VAL A 49 8.02 -5.21 -2.58
CA VAL A 49 8.27 -6.14 -1.46
C VAL A 49 8.92 -7.46 -1.89
N LYS A 50 8.93 -7.79 -3.17
CA LYS A 50 9.58 -8.97 -3.74
C LYS A 50 11.10 -8.80 -3.88
N ILE A 51 11.61 -7.59 -3.67
CA ILE A 51 13.02 -7.21 -3.86
C ILE A 51 13.59 -6.81 -2.50
N ASP A 52 14.81 -7.27 -2.19
CA ASP A 52 15.54 -6.77 -1.01
C ASP A 52 15.68 -5.24 -1.12
N PRO A 53 15.22 -4.45 -0.14
CA PRO A 53 15.30 -2.99 -0.18
C PRO A 53 16.73 -2.46 -0.42
N LYS A 54 17.76 -3.20 0.02
CA LYS A 54 19.17 -2.86 -0.25
C LYS A 54 19.50 -2.85 -1.74
N SER A 55 18.80 -3.65 -2.54
CA SER A 55 19.02 -3.73 -3.99
C SER A 55 18.39 -2.59 -4.77
N ILE A 56 17.51 -1.81 -4.14
CA ILE A 56 16.88 -0.62 -4.75
C ILE A 56 17.77 0.62 -4.58
N GLY A 57 18.63 0.59 -3.55
CA GLY A 57 19.48 1.70 -3.16
C GLY A 57 18.80 2.64 -2.15
N VAL A 58 19.38 2.71 -0.95
CA VAL A 58 18.82 3.50 0.17
C VAL A 58 19.68 4.71 0.55
N GLY A 59 20.90 4.80 0.04
CA GLY A 59 21.76 5.94 0.29
C GLY A 59 23.19 5.78 -0.21
N GLN A 60 23.87 6.91 -0.34
CA GLN A 60 25.25 6.97 -0.89
C GLN A 60 26.24 6.13 -0.09
N TYR A 61 26.10 6.08 1.23
CA TYR A 61 27.02 5.36 2.14
C TYR A 61 26.47 4.00 2.58
N GLN A 62 25.56 3.42 1.84
CA GLN A 62 24.96 2.13 2.14
C GLN A 62 25.99 1.03 2.38
N HIS A 63 27.08 1.01 1.61
CA HIS A 63 28.12 -0.02 1.67
C HIS A 63 29.02 0.09 2.91
N ASP A 64 29.11 1.29 3.51
CA ASP A 64 29.92 1.55 4.71
C ASP A 64 29.19 1.19 6.00
N MET A 65 27.89 0.88 5.91
CA MET A 65 27.05 0.53 7.06
C MET A 65 27.15 -0.97 7.39
N ASN A 66 26.83 -1.32 8.64
CA ASN A 66 26.66 -2.71 9.01
C ASN A 66 25.46 -3.32 8.28
N GLN A 67 25.72 -4.22 7.32
CA GLN A 67 24.72 -4.77 6.41
C GLN A 67 23.62 -5.57 7.10
N LYS A 68 23.89 -6.19 8.25
CA LYS A 68 22.89 -6.90 9.03
C LYS A 68 21.89 -5.91 9.67
N LYS A 69 22.41 -4.90 10.37
CA LYS A 69 21.58 -3.87 11.00
C LYS A 69 20.78 -3.08 9.97
N LEU A 70 21.40 -2.76 8.82
CA LEU A 70 20.71 -2.09 7.72
C LEU A 70 19.53 -2.95 7.21
N GLY A 71 19.76 -4.25 6.98
CA GLY A 71 18.71 -5.16 6.54
C GLY A 71 17.57 -5.30 7.55
N GLU A 72 17.87 -5.38 8.85
CA GLU A 72 16.88 -5.42 9.93
C GLU A 72 16.06 -4.12 9.98
N ALA A 73 16.70 -2.97 9.90
CA ALA A 73 16.03 -1.66 9.90
C ALA A 73 15.11 -1.47 8.68
N LEU A 74 15.61 -1.79 7.49
CA LEU A 74 14.81 -1.70 6.25
C LEU A 74 13.65 -2.70 6.24
N GLY A 75 13.86 -3.92 6.74
CA GLY A 75 12.80 -4.90 6.91
C GLY A 75 11.68 -4.38 7.81
N GLY A 76 12.03 -3.76 8.94
CA GLY A 76 11.06 -3.13 9.84
C GLY A 76 10.28 -1.99 9.17
N VAL A 77 10.93 -1.15 8.38
CA VAL A 77 10.25 -0.09 7.62
C VAL A 77 9.26 -0.67 6.61
N VAL A 78 9.65 -1.71 5.87
CA VAL A 78 8.73 -2.37 4.90
C VAL A 78 7.54 -2.98 5.62
N GLU A 79 7.78 -3.70 6.73
CA GLU A 79 6.72 -4.28 7.56
C GLU A 79 5.75 -3.20 8.05
N ASP A 80 6.25 -2.09 8.59
CA ASP A 80 5.44 -0.97 9.07
C ASP A 80 4.59 -0.36 7.93
N CYS A 81 5.19 -0.14 6.77
CA CYS A 81 4.47 0.36 5.60
C CYS A 81 3.36 -0.59 5.15
N VAL A 82 3.64 -1.89 5.06
CA VAL A 82 2.65 -2.90 4.63
C VAL A 82 1.50 -2.99 5.62
N ASN A 83 1.79 -3.04 6.93
CA ASN A 83 0.75 -3.10 7.95
C ASN A 83 -0.10 -1.82 7.98
N LYS A 84 0.52 -0.65 7.80
CA LYS A 84 -0.20 0.63 7.74
C LYS A 84 -1.17 0.71 6.55
N VAL A 85 -0.75 0.25 5.39
CA VAL A 85 -1.61 0.18 4.19
C VAL A 85 -2.66 -0.92 4.32
N GLY A 86 -2.29 -2.05 4.92
CA GLY A 86 -3.08 -3.28 4.90
C GLY A 86 -3.02 -3.99 3.54
N VAL A 87 -3.61 -5.17 3.46
CA VAL A 87 -3.63 -5.98 2.24
C VAL A 87 -5.03 -6.50 1.95
N ASP A 88 -5.38 -6.62 0.68
CA ASP A 88 -6.58 -7.37 0.29
C ASP A 88 -6.25 -8.87 0.31
N LEU A 89 -6.97 -9.62 1.15
CA LEU A 89 -6.76 -11.05 1.39
C LEU A 89 -6.95 -11.88 0.12
N ASN A 90 -7.79 -11.42 -0.80
CA ASN A 90 -8.14 -12.12 -2.01
C ASN A 90 -7.17 -11.88 -3.18
N THR A 91 -6.35 -10.81 -3.12
CA THR A 91 -5.44 -10.45 -4.22
C THR A 91 -3.96 -10.47 -3.81
N ALA A 92 -3.65 -10.35 -2.51
CA ALA A 92 -2.29 -10.28 -2.02
C ALA A 92 -1.46 -11.54 -2.38
N SER A 93 -0.22 -11.33 -2.79
CA SER A 93 0.76 -12.41 -3.00
C SER A 93 1.31 -12.92 -1.67
N ALA A 94 1.87 -14.12 -1.67
CA ALA A 94 2.54 -14.67 -0.49
C ALA A 94 3.66 -13.73 -0.01
N SER A 95 4.41 -13.11 -0.93
CA SER A 95 5.49 -12.17 -0.62
C SER A 95 4.99 -10.91 0.10
N LEU A 96 3.80 -10.42 -0.23
CA LEU A 96 3.19 -9.29 0.45
C LEU A 96 2.64 -9.69 1.83
N LEU A 97 1.98 -10.85 1.90
CA LEU A 97 1.41 -11.39 3.13
C LEU A 97 2.48 -11.68 4.20
N GLU A 98 3.70 -12.04 3.82
CA GLU A 98 4.82 -12.29 4.75
C GLU A 98 5.18 -11.07 5.62
N TYR A 99 4.85 -9.87 5.17
CA TYR A 99 5.08 -8.62 5.93
C TYR A 99 3.93 -8.26 6.88
N ILE A 100 2.83 -9.01 6.87
CA ILE A 100 1.74 -8.78 7.83
C ILE A 100 2.13 -9.37 9.18
N SER A 101 1.91 -8.58 10.24
CA SER A 101 2.17 -8.99 11.62
C SER A 101 1.49 -10.33 11.94
N GLY A 102 2.23 -11.25 12.53
CA GLY A 102 1.76 -12.59 12.87
C GLY A 102 1.69 -13.59 11.71
N VAL A 103 2.08 -13.19 10.48
CA VAL A 103 2.07 -14.05 9.29
C VAL A 103 3.49 -14.48 8.93
N SER A 104 3.82 -15.75 9.18
CA SER A 104 5.08 -16.33 8.73
C SER A 104 5.02 -16.68 7.23
N LYS A 105 6.19 -16.89 6.63
CA LYS A 105 6.31 -17.34 5.23
C LYS A 105 5.46 -18.58 4.90
N VAL A 106 5.36 -19.51 5.86
CA VAL A 106 4.54 -20.72 5.69
C VAL A 106 3.07 -20.39 5.74
N ILE A 107 2.65 -19.54 6.66
CA ILE A 107 1.24 -19.08 6.76
C ILE A 107 0.86 -18.31 5.50
N ALA A 108 1.71 -17.42 5.01
CA ALA A 108 1.46 -16.66 3.78
C ALA A 108 1.20 -17.59 2.56
N LYS A 109 2.01 -18.63 2.38
CA LYS A 109 1.80 -19.63 1.34
C LYS A 109 0.52 -20.43 1.55
N ASN A 110 0.20 -20.78 2.80
CA ASN A 110 -1.03 -21.52 3.10
C ASN A 110 -2.29 -20.66 2.87
N ILE A 111 -2.23 -19.36 3.08
CA ILE A 111 -3.34 -18.44 2.75
C ILE A 111 -3.60 -18.45 1.24
N VAL A 112 -2.54 -18.35 0.43
CA VAL A 112 -2.66 -18.38 -1.03
C VAL A 112 -3.19 -19.74 -1.49
N ALA A 113 -2.63 -20.84 -0.99
CA ALA A 113 -3.10 -22.20 -1.32
C ALA A 113 -4.58 -22.42 -0.95
N TYR A 114 -4.98 -21.98 0.25
CA TYR A 114 -6.37 -22.05 0.69
C TYR A 114 -7.31 -21.32 -0.28
N ARG A 115 -6.92 -20.13 -0.72
CA ARG A 115 -7.69 -19.32 -1.68
C ARG A 115 -7.80 -19.99 -3.05
N GLU A 116 -6.72 -20.62 -3.50
CA GLU A 116 -6.70 -21.36 -4.78
C GLU A 116 -7.59 -22.61 -4.75
N GLU A 117 -7.64 -23.30 -3.61
CA GLU A 117 -8.42 -24.54 -3.44
C GLU A 117 -9.91 -24.28 -3.14
N ASN A 118 -10.21 -23.26 -2.32
CA ASN A 118 -11.56 -23.02 -1.78
C ASN A 118 -12.26 -21.78 -2.36
N GLY A 119 -11.58 -21.05 -3.24
CA GLY A 119 -12.08 -19.79 -3.77
C GLY A 119 -11.77 -18.60 -2.84
N ARG A 120 -12.37 -17.46 -3.17
CA ARG A 120 -12.12 -16.22 -2.42
C ARG A 120 -12.62 -16.30 -0.97
N PHE A 121 -11.90 -15.64 -0.08
CA PHE A 121 -12.38 -15.43 1.28
C PHE A 121 -13.58 -14.48 1.28
N GLU A 122 -14.63 -14.84 1.98
CA GLU A 122 -15.83 -14.02 2.16
C GLU A 122 -15.90 -13.40 3.55
N SER A 123 -15.10 -13.90 4.51
CA SER A 123 -15.03 -13.42 5.89
C SER A 123 -13.64 -13.61 6.46
N ARG A 124 -13.18 -12.66 7.28
CA ARG A 124 -11.93 -12.77 8.05
C ARG A 124 -11.87 -14.02 8.92
N LYS A 125 -13.01 -14.48 9.43
CA LYS A 125 -13.09 -15.71 10.25
C LYS A 125 -12.62 -16.97 9.49
N GLU A 126 -12.67 -16.96 8.17
CA GLU A 126 -12.19 -18.08 7.35
C GLU A 126 -10.67 -18.26 7.42
N LEU A 127 -9.92 -17.23 7.82
CA LEU A 127 -8.49 -17.35 8.10
C LEU A 127 -8.19 -18.46 9.13
N LEU A 128 -9.08 -18.68 10.10
CA LEU A 128 -8.93 -19.76 11.09
C LEU A 128 -8.98 -21.17 10.48
N LYS A 129 -9.43 -21.32 9.23
CA LYS A 129 -9.41 -22.59 8.50
C LYS A 129 -8.08 -22.81 7.76
N VAL A 130 -7.24 -21.77 7.67
CA VAL A 130 -5.94 -21.85 7.01
C VAL A 130 -4.95 -22.65 7.85
N ALA A 131 -4.28 -23.60 7.23
CA ALA A 131 -3.31 -24.46 7.92
C ALA A 131 -2.21 -23.63 8.60
N LYS A 132 -1.91 -23.92 9.85
CA LYS A 132 -0.93 -23.25 10.74
C LYS A 132 -1.28 -21.82 11.14
N LEU A 133 -2.41 -21.26 10.73
CA LEU A 133 -2.92 -19.99 11.20
C LEU A 133 -3.83 -20.25 12.42
N GLY A 134 -3.24 -20.26 13.62
CA GLY A 134 -3.98 -20.43 14.85
C GLY A 134 -4.61 -19.13 15.38
N PRO A 135 -5.38 -19.21 16.50
CA PRO A 135 -6.06 -18.04 17.08
C PRO A 135 -5.12 -16.86 17.37
N LYS A 136 -3.92 -17.11 17.87
CA LYS A 136 -2.94 -16.07 18.19
C LYS A 136 -2.45 -15.34 16.93
N ALA A 137 -2.19 -16.07 15.84
CA ALA A 137 -1.80 -15.46 14.56
C ALA A 137 -2.97 -14.67 13.95
N PHE A 138 -4.19 -15.20 14.06
CA PHE A 138 -5.41 -14.51 13.64
C PHE A 138 -5.58 -13.18 14.37
N GLU A 139 -5.45 -13.17 15.68
CA GLU A 139 -5.54 -11.98 16.51
C GLU A 139 -4.52 -10.90 16.12
N GLN A 140 -3.32 -11.30 15.69
CA GLN A 140 -2.28 -10.38 15.24
C GLN A 140 -2.51 -9.85 13.83
N CYS A 141 -3.02 -10.66 12.90
CA CYS A 141 -3.06 -10.31 11.49
C CYS A 141 -4.41 -9.80 10.98
N ALA A 142 -5.52 -10.15 11.65
CA ALA A 142 -6.86 -9.95 11.09
C ALA A 142 -7.21 -8.49 10.80
N GLY A 143 -6.73 -7.54 11.61
CA GLY A 143 -6.96 -6.11 11.40
C GLY A 143 -6.29 -5.54 10.13
N PHE A 144 -5.21 -6.16 9.67
CA PHE A 144 -4.45 -5.73 8.49
C PHE A 144 -4.91 -6.41 7.20
N MET A 145 -5.74 -7.45 7.29
CA MET A 145 -6.24 -8.21 6.15
C MET A 145 -7.66 -7.79 5.82
N ARG A 146 -7.85 -7.19 4.68
CA ARG A 146 -9.14 -6.66 4.23
C ARG A 146 -9.79 -7.59 3.22
N ILE A 147 -11.13 -7.59 3.21
CA ILE A 147 -11.95 -8.33 2.23
C ILE A 147 -12.94 -7.34 1.63
N THR A 148 -12.67 -6.95 0.38
CA THR A 148 -13.57 -6.07 -0.36
C THR A 148 -14.76 -6.87 -0.88
N GLY A 149 -15.98 -6.42 -0.59
CA GLY A 149 -17.22 -7.08 -1.03
C GLY A 149 -17.47 -8.44 -0.36
N GLY A 150 -16.96 -8.62 0.88
CA GLY A 150 -17.25 -9.79 1.72
C GLY A 150 -18.64 -9.74 2.35
N LYS A 151 -18.96 -10.78 3.13
CA LYS A 151 -20.27 -10.89 3.83
C LYS A 151 -20.47 -9.85 4.93
N ASN A 152 -19.39 -9.45 5.60
CA ASN A 152 -19.42 -8.40 6.62
C ASN A 152 -18.69 -7.16 6.10
N PRO A 153 -19.37 -6.00 5.99
CA PRO A 153 -18.74 -4.76 5.56
C PRO A 153 -17.53 -4.34 6.42
N LEU A 154 -17.51 -4.72 7.70
CA LEU A 154 -16.40 -4.45 8.61
C LEU A 154 -15.11 -5.18 8.20
N ASP A 155 -15.20 -6.29 7.48
CA ASP A 155 -14.03 -7.02 6.97
C ASP A 155 -13.28 -6.21 5.89
N GLY A 156 -13.91 -5.19 5.29
CA GLY A 156 -13.29 -4.24 4.37
C GLY A 156 -12.58 -3.07 5.05
N THR A 157 -12.67 -2.93 6.38
CA THR A 157 -12.10 -1.83 7.16
C THR A 157 -10.83 -2.26 7.91
N SER A 158 -10.13 -1.31 8.54
CA SER A 158 -9.02 -1.61 9.46
C SER A 158 -9.49 -1.97 10.87
N VAL A 159 -10.79 -1.93 11.15
CA VAL A 159 -11.34 -2.29 12.46
C VAL A 159 -11.04 -3.76 12.76
N HIS A 160 -10.45 -4.01 13.91
CA HIS A 160 -10.12 -5.37 14.34
C HIS A 160 -11.41 -6.17 14.67
N PRO A 161 -11.49 -7.47 14.36
CA PRO A 161 -12.66 -8.29 14.65
C PRO A 161 -13.13 -8.29 16.11
N GLU A 162 -12.22 -8.09 17.06
CA GLU A 162 -12.57 -7.93 18.50
C GLU A 162 -13.48 -6.73 18.77
N SER A 163 -13.40 -5.70 17.94
CA SER A 163 -14.18 -4.48 18.08
C SER A 163 -15.52 -4.51 17.34
N TYR A 164 -15.83 -5.60 16.63
CA TYR A 164 -17.06 -5.67 15.81
C TYR A 164 -18.33 -5.51 16.65
N GLU A 165 -18.40 -6.17 17.82
CA GLU A 165 -19.55 -6.03 18.72
C GLU A 165 -19.74 -4.59 19.19
N ALA A 166 -18.63 -3.88 19.49
CA ALA A 166 -18.69 -2.47 19.87
C ALA A 166 -19.17 -1.59 18.72
N VAL A 167 -18.74 -1.87 17.49
CA VAL A 167 -19.21 -1.17 16.29
C VAL A 167 -20.69 -1.42 16.04
N GLU A 168 -21.17 -2.65 16.16
CA GLU A 168 -22.60 -2.99 16.01
C GLU A 168 -23.46 -2.25 17.05
N LYS A 169 -23.01 -2.20 18.31
CA LYS A 169 -23.67 -1.42 19.36
C LYS A 169 -23.67 0.08 19.07
N LEU A 170 -22.56 0.62 18.56
CA LEU A 170 -22.45 2.02 18.14
C LEU A 170 -23.47 2.35 17.04
N PHE A 171 -23.53 1.52 15.98
CA PHE A 171 -24.46 1.71 14.87
C PHE A 171 -25.92 1.60 15.34
N ALA A 172 -26.22 0.64 16.19
CA ALA A 172 -27.57 0.51 16.78
C ALA A 172 -27.98 1.76 17.58
N LYS A 173 -27.08 2.33 18.39
CA LYS A 173 -27.30 3.56 19.16
C LYS A 173 -27.51 4.79 18.28
N LEU A 174 -26.84 4.84 17.14
CA LEU A 174 -26.95 5.95 16.19
C LEU A 174 -28.07 5.74 15.16
N ASN A 175 -28.85 4.64 15.26
CA ASN A 175 -29.84 4.22 14.26
C ASN A 175 -29.25 4.13 12.84
N MET A 176 -28.02 3.67 12.72
CA MET A 176 -27.30 3.47 11.47
C MET A 176 -27.21 1.98 11.15
N LYS A 177 -27.00 1.66 9.87
CA LYS A 177 -26.77 0.29 9.39
C LYS A 177 -25.32 0.10 9.02
N THR A 178 -24.75 -1.08 9.34
CA THR A 178 -23.35 -1.42 9.02
C THR A 178 -23.08 -1.47 7.51
N GLU A 179 -24.08 -1.74 6.69
CA GLU A 179 -23.98 -1.71 5.22
C GLU A 179 -23.60 -0.33 4.68
N GLN A 180 -23.92 0.74 5.40
CA GLN A 180 -23.55 2.12 5.03
C GLN A 180 -22.03 2.36 5.01
N ILE A 181 -21.26 1.51 5.66
CA ILE A 181 -19.79 1.56 5.61
C ILE A 181 -19.28 1.34 4.18
N SER A 182 -19.96 0.51 3.41
CA SER A 182 -19.59 0.21 2.02
C SER A 182 -19.90 1.35 1.06
N ASP A 183 -20.78 2.28 1.45
CA ASP A 183 -21.21 3.40 0.61
C ASP A 183 -20.24 4.60 0.65
N GLY A 184 -19.24 4.56 1.53
CA GLY A 184 -18.22 5.59 1.65
C GLY A 184 -18.03 6.12 3.08
N PRO A 185 -17.38 7.29 3.23
CA PRO A 185 -17.07 7.86 4.54
C PRO A 185 -18.32 8.08 5.37
N THR A 186 -18.36 7.47 6.56
CA THR A 186 -19.50 7.58 7.47
C THR A 186 -19.34 8.78 8.40
N ALA A 187 -20.29 9.69 8.42
CA ALA A 187 -20.31 10.81 9.35
C ALA A 187 -20.96 10.41 10.68
N PHE A 188 -20.27 10.57 11.78
CA PHE A 188 -20.76 10.28 13.12
C PHE A 188 -21.06 11.58 13.88
N PHE A 189 -22.27 11.72 14.39
CA PHE A 189 -22.68 12.85 15.24
C PHE A 189 -22.81 12.39 16.69
N ILE A 190 -21.68 12.39 17.41
CA ILE A 190 -21.60 11.99 18.81
C ILE A 190 -21.38 13.25 19.65
N LYS A 191 -22.30 13.52 20.61
CA LYS A 191 -22.22 14.69 21.48
C LYS A 191 -21.26 14.47 22.67
N ASP A 192 -21.20 13.26 23.18
CA ASP A 192 -20.40 12.88 24.34
C ASP A 192 -19.73 11.53 24.07
N TYR A 193 -18.46 11.58 23.70
CA TYR A 193 -17.67 10.39 23.36
C TYR A 193 -17.42 9.48 24.56
N LYS A 194 -17.21 10.07 25.75
CA LYS A 194 -16.96 9.32 26.98
C LYS A 194 -18.19 8.47 27.36
N LYS A 195 -19.36 9.10 27.39
CA LYS A 195 -20.61 8.41 27.69
C LYS A 195 -20.92 7.33 26.66
N MET A 196 -20.72 7.62 25.38
CA MET A 196 -20.93 6.64 24.31
C MET A 196 -19.99 5.44 24.46
N ALA A 197 -18.70 5.66 24.77
CA ALA A 197 -17.74 4.60 24.98
C ALA A 197 -18.14 3.68 26.15
N GLU A 198 -18.57 4.25 27.29
CA GLU A 198 -19.09 3.50 28.43
C GLU A 198 -20.31 2.66 28.04
N GLU A 199 -21.23 3.21 27.27
CA GLU A 199 -22.47 2.54 26.83
C GLU A 199 -22.24 1.36 25.88
N ILE A 200 -21.20 1.41 25.05
CA ILE A 200 -20.83 0.32 24.13
C ILE A 200 -19.77 -0.63 24.71
N GLY A 201 -19.23 -0.30 25.88
CA GLY A 201 -18.31 -1.16 26.63
C GLY A 201 -16.87 -1.11 26.17
N VAL A 202 -16.38 0.04 25.66
CA VAL A 202 -14.98 0.26 25.25
C VAL A 202 -14.40 1.50 25.90
N GLY A 203 -13.07 1.68 25.80
CA GLY A 203 -12.41 2.92 26.20
C GLY A 203 -12.69 4.06 25.22
N GLU A 204 -12.65 5.31 25.69
CA GLU A 204 -12.85 6.51 24.85
C GLU A 204 -11.84 6.56 23.69
N ILE A 205 -10.58 6.21 23.94
CA ILE A 205 -9.52 6.17 22.90
C ILE A 205 -9.87 5.13 21.83
N THR A 206 -10.31 3.94 22.26
CA THR A 206 -10.72 2.87 21.33
C THR A 206 -11.91 3.30 20.49
N LEU A 207 -12.90 3.99 21.08
CA LEU A 207 -14.03 4.53 20.32
C LEU A 207 -13.58 5.55 19.28
N LEU A 208 -12.67 6.46 19.63
CA LEU A 208 -12.13 7.45 18.71
C LEU A 208 -11.37 6.81 17.54
N ASP A 209 -10.61 5.76 17.80
CA ASP A 209 -9.89 5.01 16.76
C ASP A 209 -10.86 4.27 15.84
N ILE A 210 -11.86 3.60 16.39
CA ILE A 210 -12.93 2.96 15.60
C ILE A 210 -13.62 3.99 14.69
N ILE A 211 -13.96 5.16 15.21
CA ILE A 211 -14.63 6.21 14.42
C ILE A 211 -13.74 6.72 13.30
N LYS A 212 -12.44 6.96 13.56
CA LYS A 212 -11.49 7.37 12.54
C LYS A 212 -11.41 6.36 11.40
N GLU A 213 -11.38 5.06 11.74
CA GLU A 213 -11.33 3.99 10.75
C GLU A 213 -12.63 3.89 9.94
N LEU A 214 -13.78 4.07 10.57
CA LEU A 214 -15.09 4.03 9.91
C LEU A 214 -15.39 5.30 9.09
N GLN A 215 -14.77 6.43 9.42
CA GLN A 215 -14.87 7.65 8.61
C GLN A 215 -14.12 7.55 7.29
N LYS A 216 -13.14 6.65 7.20
CA LYS A 216 -12.30 6.45 6.02
C LYS A 216 -12.16 4.96 5.70
N PRO A 217 -13.27 4.21 5.54
CA PRO A 217 -13.21 2.80 5.28
C PRO A 217 -12.52 2.54 3.95
N GLY A 218 -11.59 1.59 3.95
CA GLY A 218 -10.89 1.19 2.74
C GLY A 218 -9.92 2.23 2.15
N ARG A 219 -9.65 3.34 2.85
CA ARG A 219 -8.68 4.33 2.39
C ARG A 219 -7.29 3.70 2.32
N ASP A 220 -6.79 3.61 1.11
CA ASP A 220 -5.40 3.27 0.84
C ASP A 220 -4.58 4.56 0.88
N PRO A 221 -3.55 4.69 1.75
CA PRO A 221 -2.65 5.85 1.74
C PRO A 221 -2.01 6.10 0.37
N ARG A 222 -1.93 5.07 -0.48
CA ARG A 222 -1.44 5.19 -1.86
C ARG A 222 -2.36 6.01 -2.76
N ASP A 223 -3.65 6.11 -2.45
CA ASP A 223 -4.60 6.94 -3.21
C ASP A 223 -4.28 8.43 -3.11
N GLU A 224 -3.55 8.84 -2.07
CA GLU A 224 -3.06 10.21 -1.88
C GLU A 224 -1.73 10.47 -2.59
N MET A 225 -1.05 9.43 -3.07
CA MET A 225 0.18 9.59 -3.82
C MET A 225 -0.10 10.14 -5.23
N PRO A 226 0.84 10.89 -5.81
CA PRO A 226 0.70 11.37 -7.16
C PRO A 226 0.41 10.23 -8.12
N ARG A 227 -0.71 10.29 -8.82
CA ARG A 227 -1.04 9.29 -9.85
C ARG A 227 -0.04 9.37 -10.99
N PRO A 228 0.33 8.24 -11.62
CA PRO A 228 1.20 8.25 -12.76
C PRO A 228 0.68 9.20 -13.85
N ILE A 229 1.52 10.11 -14.33
CA ILE A 229 1.17 11.01 -15.43
C ILE A 229 1.23 10.19 -16.72
N LEU A 230 0.06 9.74 -17.17
CA LEU A 230 -0.05 9.05 -18.46
C LEU A 230 0.16 10.05 -19.59
N ARG A 231 1.06 9.75 -20.50
CA ARG A 231 1.41 10.58 -21.65
C ARG A 231 0.86 9.99 -22.92
N THR A 232 0.32 10.84 -23.77
CA THR A 232 -0.14 10.49 -25.11
C THR A 232 0.83 10.92 -26.20
N ASP A 233 1.67 11.90 -25.90
CA ASP A 233 2.64 12.47 -26.82
C ASP A 233 4.05 12.06 -26.40
N VAL A 234 4.83 11.57 -27.33
CA VAL A 234 6.26 11.34 -27.13
C VAL A 234 6.94 12.70 -27.31
N LEU A 235 7.29 13.34 -26.20
CA LEU A 235 8.09 14.55 -26.23
C LEU A 235 9.57 14.16 -26.22
N ASP A 236 10.23 14.36 -27.35
CA ASP A 236 11.70 14.48 -27.40
C ASP A 236 12.07 15.93 -27.07
N MET A 237 13.29 16.17 -26.62
CA MET A 237 13.79 17.54 -26.39
C MET A 237 13.60 18.47 -27.60
N LYS A 238 13.58 17.92 -28.78
CA LYS A 238 13.33 18.64 -30.04
C LYS A 238 11.91 19.19 -30.17
N ASP A 239 10.97 18.62 -29.46
CA ASP A 239 9.55 18.99 -29.52
C ASP A 239 9.23 20.13 -28.55
N LEU A 240 10.16 20.45 -27.63
CA LEU A 240 9.99 21.52 -26.65
C LEU A 240 10.10 22.89 -27.34
N LYS A 241 9.07 23.71 -27.13
CA LYS A 241 9.01 25.09 -27.64
C LYS A 241 8.85 26.06 -26.47
N VAL A 242 9.48 27.23 -26.61
CA VAL A 242 9.30 28.31 -25.62
C VAL A 242 7.82 28.70 -25.56
N GLY A 243 7.31 28.78 -24.33
CA GLY A 243 5.90 29.08 -24.04
C GLY A 243 5.00 27.86 -23.88
N MET A 244 5.50 26.62 -24.02
CA MET A 244 4.74 25.43 -23.71
C MET A 244 4.43 25.35 -22.22
N ILE A 245 3.19 25.00 -21.88
CA ILE A 245 2.76 24.68 -20.50
C ILE A 245 2.75 23.16 -20.36
N LEU A 246 3.62 22.65 -19.51
CA LEU A 246 3.78 21.23 -19.29
C LEU A 246 3.50 20.88 -17.81
N LYS A 247 2.94 19.71 -17.56
CA LYS A 247 2.90 19.14 -16.21
C LYS A 247 4.18 18.36 -15.98
N GLY A 248 4.83 18.58 -14.83
CA GLY A 248 6.03 17.86 -14.45
C GLY A 248 5.99 17.41 -13.00
N THR A 249 6.87 16.47 -12.66
CA THR A 249 7.06 15.98 -11.28
C THR A 249 8.38 16.52 -10.77
N VAL A 250 8.37 17.18 -9.61
CA VAL A 250 9.60 17.64 -8.95
C VAL A 250 10.38 16.42 -8.47
N ARG A 251 11.61 16.26 -8.97
CA ARG A 251 12.50 15.16 -8.59
C ARG A 251 13.50 15.53 -7.53
N ASN A 252 14.03 16.75 -7.60
CA ASN A 252 15.03 17.21 -6.66
C ASN A 252 14.91 18.72 -6.44
N VAL A 253 15.11 19.17 -5.21
CA VAL A 253 15.12 20.58 -4.82
C VAL A 253 16.51 20.90 -4.28
N ILE A 254 17.12 21.94 -4.80
CA ILE A 254 18.46 22.41 -4.46
C ILE A 254 18.44 23.94 -4.22
N ASP A 255 19.50 24.49 -3.67
CA ASP A 255 19.56 25.90 -3.25
C ASP A 255 19.24 26.92 -4.36
N PHE A 256 19.51 26.59 -5.60
CA PHE A 256 19.28 27.48 -6.73
C PHE A 256 18.05 27.12 -7.60
N GLY A 257 17.29 26.08 -7.24
CA GLY A 257 16.09 25.73 -8.00
C GLY A 257 15.56 24.33 -7.77
N ALA A 258 14.67 23.88 -8.65
CA ALA A 258 14.13 22.54 -8.63
C ALA A 258 14.32 21.84 -9.98
N PHE A 259 14.72 20.59 -9.94
CA PHE A 259 14.70 19.70 -11.10
C PHE A 259 13.32 19.07 -11.24
N VAL A 260 12.76 19.21 -12.43
CA VAL A 260 11.40 18.77 -12.73
C VAL A 260 11.43 17.82 -13.93
N ASP A 261 10.96 16.61 -13.73
CA ASP A 261 10.72 15.67 -14.81
C ASP A 261 9.48 16.13 -15.60
N ILE A 262 9.69 16.54 -16.82
CA ILE A 262 8.65 16.95 -17.77
C ILE A 262 8.39 15.87 -18.82
N GLY A 263 9.06 14.70 -18.70
CA GLY A 263 8.88 13.53 -19.54
C GLY A 263 9.67 13.49 -20.82
N VAL A 264 10.74 14.24 -20.87
CA VAL A 264 11.84 14.05 -21.81
C VAL A 264 12.99 13.35 -21.07
N HIS A 265 13.98 12.86 -21.80
CA HIS A 265 15.11 12.10 -21.20
C HIS A 265 15.97 12.89 -20.19
N GLN A 266 15.74 14.19 -20.05
CA GLN A 266 16.48 15.06 -19.16
C GLN A 266 15.53 15.93 -18.34
N ASP A 267 15.78 16.03 -17.03
CA ASP A 267 14.99 16.88 -16.15
C ASP A 267 15.22 18.37 -16.49
N GLY A 268 14.13 19.13 -16.48
CA GLY A 268 14.18 20.58 -16.62
C GLY A 268 14.55 21.26 -15.32
N LEU A 269 15.37 22.30 -15.35
CA LEU A 269 15.66 23.13 -14.19
C LEU A 269 14.71 24.32 -14.14
N VAL A 270 13.95 24.45 -13.05
CA VAL A 270 13.23 25.66 -12.69
C VAL A 270 14.09 26.42 -11.70
N HIS A 271 14.75 27.50 -12.17
CA HIS A 271 15.63 28.32 -11.35
C HIS A 271 14.80 29.09 -10.31
N ILE A 272 15.34 29.31 -9.09
CA ILE A 272 14.67 29.97 -7.99
C ILE A 272 14.11 31.35 -8.36
N SER A 273 14.81 32.11 -9.21
CA SER A 273 14.36 33.41 -9.69
C SER A 273 13.09 33.38 -10.56
N GLN A 274 12.70 32.18 -11.02
CA GLN A 274 11.50 31.98 -11.85
C GLN A 274 10.33 31.39 -11.07
N MET A 275 10.55 30.97 -9.80
CA MET A 275 9.51 30.37 -8.97
C MET A 275 8.64 31.40 -8.27
N THR A 276 9.23 32.47 -7.79
CA THR A 276 8.54 33.53 -7.04
C THR A 276 9.27 34.87 -7.13
N LYS A 277 8.50 35.95 -6.92
CA LYS A 277 9.04 37.31 -6.77
C LYS A 277 9.45 37.64 -5.32
N ARG A 278 9.21 36.71 -4.38
CA ARG A 278 9.60 36.83 -2.96
C ARG A 278 10.89 36.04 -2.74
N PHE A 279 11.76 36.58 -1.91
CA PHE A 279 12.92 35.86 -1.42
C PHE A 279 12.41 34.65 -0.61
N ILE A 280 12.89 33.44 -0.94
CA ILE A 280 12.59 32.21 -0.21
C ILE A 280 13.77 31.92 0.70
#